data_3548c86667e7aa63bee201f660479ba9
#
_entry.id   3548c86667e7aa63bee201f660479ba9
#
_cell.length_a   1.000
_cell.length_b   1.000
_cell.length_c   1.000
_cell.angle_alpha   90.00
_cell.angle_beta   90.00
_cell.angle_gamma   90.00
#
_symmetry.space_group_name_H-M   'P 1'
#
loop_
_entity.id
_entity.type
_entity.pdbx_description
1 polymer ?
#
loop_
_entity_poly.entity_id
_entity_poly.type
_entity_poly.pdbx_seq_one_letter_code
_entity_poly.pdbx_strand_id
1 'polypeptide(L)'
;MLKLTGLVAAVGLLLTATAAILATHIAMPRPASAHEDHGHFSAGEPGDPNKPARVVNIKMFEGSGKMGYEPARIEVRRGEQIRFVLQNDGEEDHEFILATVAENRKHAQVMKKNPDMEHDDPNAKRLLPHENGEIVWKFTKRGTFEFACLIPGHYEKGMVGQIIVK
;
A
#
# COMPACT_ATOMS: atom_id res chain seq x y z
N MET A 1 -88.15 9.45 -39.94
CA MET A 1 -88.18 10.54 -38.93
C MET A 1 -86.79 10.61 -38.28
N LEU A 2 -86.13 11.65 -38.55
CA LEU A 2 -84.76 11.97 -38.16
C LEU A 2 -84.71 12.53 -36.78
N LYS A 3 -83.90 12.09 -35.84
CA LYS A 3 -83.52 12.86 -34.66
C LYS A 3 -82.01 12.81 -34.48
N LEU A 4 -81.39 13.91 -34.74
CA LEU A 4 -80.04 14.31 -34.38
C LEU A 4 -79.97 14.53 -32.86
N THR A 5 -78.95 13.97 -32.22
CA THR A 5 -78.53 14.42 -30.90
C THR A 5 -77.02 14.52 -30.82
N GLY A 6 -76.61 15.68 -30.36
CA GLY A 6 -75.28 16.23 -30.50
C GLY A 6 -74.19 15.54 -29.62
N LEU A 7 -73.00 15.64 -30.16
CA LEU A 7 -71.73 15.25 -29.54
C LEU A 7 -71.14 16.43 -28.73
N VAL A 8 -71.08 16.29 -27.43
CA VAL A 8 -70.37 17.26 -26.55
C VAL A 8 -68.92 16.75 -26.35
N ALA A 9 -67.97 17.44 -26.92
CA ALA A 9 -66.54 17.16 -26.71
C ALA A 9 -66.15 17.80 -25.38
N ALA A 10 -65.72 16.94 -24.44
CA ALA A 10 -65.05 17.35 -23.21
C ALA A 10 -63.54 17.36 -23.44
N VAL A 11 -62.92 18.53 -23.44
CA VAL A 11 -61.48 18.70 -23.49
C VAL A 11 -60.97 18.51 -22.07
N GLY A 12 -60.32 17.35 -21.82
CA GLY A 12 -59.62 17.05 -20.57
C GLY A 12 -58.20 17.63 -20.61
N LEU A 13 -57.97 18.62 -19.78
CA LEU A 13 -56.63 19.21 -19.56
C LEU A 13 -55.79 18.27 -18.69
N LEU A 14 -54.85 17.52 -19.27
CA LEU A 14 -53.87 16.74 -18.49
C LEU A 14 -52.81 17.71 -17.95
N LEU A 15 -52.83 17.98 -16.65
CA LEU A 15 -51.68 18.55 -15.94
C LEU A 15 -50.65 17.43 -15.67
N THR A 16 -49.53 17.44 -16.41
CA THR A 16 -48.37 16.63 -16.09
C THR A 16 -47.56 17.32 -15.02
N ALA A 17 -47.65 16.85 -13.77
CA ALA A 17 -46.76 17.26 -12.69
C ALA A 17 -45.40 16.57 -12.89
N THR A 18 -44.39 17.30 -13.37
CA THR A 18 -43.01 16.87 -13.39
C THR A 18 -42.43 16.98 -11.97
N ALA A 19 -42.34 15.86 -11.26
CA ALA A 19 -41.62 15.79 -10.00
C ALA A 19 -40.12 15.85 -10.29
N ALA A 20 -39.49 16.97 -10.01
CA ALA A 20 -38.03 17.11 -10.02
C ALA A 20 -37.46 16.35 -8.80
N ILE A 21 -36.88 15.18 -9.03
CA ILE A 21 -36.16 14.44 -8.01
C ILE A 21 -34.79 15.16 -7.82
N LEU A 22 -34.69 15.96 -6.75
CA LEU A 22 -33.41 16.50 -6.30
C LEU A 22 -32.59 15.35 -5.72
N ALA A 23 -31.69 14.80 -6.54
CA ALA A 23 -30.71 13.83 -6.06
C ALA A 23 -29.68 14.57 -5.20
N THR A 24 -29.86 14.56 -3.89
CA THR A 24 -28.84 14.98 -2.93
C THR A 24 -27.70 13.97 -2.97
N HIS A 25 -26.62 14.30 -3.68
CA HIS A 25 -25.38 13.55 -3.63
C HIS A 25 -24.78 13.75 -2.24
N ILE A 26 -25.00 12.78 -1.36
CA ILE A 26 -24.25 12.68 -0.10
C ILE A 26 -22.84 12.30 -0.52
N ALA A 27 -21.94 13.27 -0.54
CA ALA A 27 -20.52 13.04 -0.71
C ALA A 27 -20.04 12.26 0.51
N MET A 28 -19.83 10.96 0.36
CA MET A 28 -19.15 10.19 1.38
C MET A 28 -17.74 10.73 1.52
N PRO A 29 -17.26 10.99 2.76
CA PRO A 29 -15.87 11.36 2.96
C PRO A 29 -15.02 10.21 2.42
N ARG A 30 -14.19 10.49 1.41
CA ARG A 30 -13.17 9.57 0.94
C ARG A 30 -12.23 9.35 2.13
N PRO A 31 -11.83 8.10 2.44
CA PRO A 31 -10.79 7.88 3.42
C PRO A 31 -9.57 8.73 2.99
N ALA A 32 -9.03 9.48 3.94
CA ALA A 32 -7.84 10.26 3.69
C ALA A 32 -6.75 9.29 3.26
N SER A 33 -6.43 9.29 1.97
CA SER A 33 -5.28 8.59 1.45
C SER A 33 -4.07 9.24 2.11
N ALA A 34 -3.32 8.49 2.90
CA ALA A 34 -2.10 8.94 3.57
C ALA A 34 -0.94 9.08 2.56
N HIS A 35 -1.25 9.57 1.36
CA HIS A 35 -0.29 9.83 0.29
C HIS A 35 0.22 11.27 0.40
N GLU A 36 1.10 11.50 1.37
CA GLU A 36 1.93 12.69 1.35
C GLU A 36 3.29 12.33 0.76
N ASP A 37 3.54 12.88 -0.42
CA ASP A 37 4.83 12.98 -1.11
C ASP A 37 5.49 11.69 -1.61
N HIS A 38 4.86 11.00 -2.58
CA HIS A 38 5.44 9.86 -3.32
C HIS A 38 6.63 10.22 -4.24
N GLY A 39 7.21 11.42 -4.11
CA GLY A 39 8.26 11.90 -5.02
C GLY A 39 9.68 11.55 -4.61
N HIS A 40 9.97 11.22 -3.35
CA HIS A 40 11.36 11.17 -2.91
C HIS A 40 11.63 10.15 -1.79
N PHE A 41 11.98 8.93 -2.18
CA PHE A 41 12.48 7.93 -1.22
C PHE A 41 13.95 8.16 -0.90
N SER A 42 14.31 8.09 0.38
CA SER A 42 15.68 8.30 0.83
C SER A 42 16.64 7.20 0.36
N ALA A 43 16.16 5.96 0.30
CA ALA A 43 16.95 4.79 -0.07
C ALA A 43 17.16 4.61 -1.59
N GLY A 44 16.52 5.41 -2.43
CA GLY A 44 16.60 5.27 -3.89
C GLY A 44 15.27 5.53 -4.57
N GLU A 45 14.93 4.70 -5.55
CA GLU A 45 13.72 4.83 -6.35
C GLU A 45 13.14 3.45 -6.72
N PRO A 46 11.84 3.35 -7.01
CA PRO A 46 11.26 2.14 -7.59
C PRO A 46 12.04 1.68 -8.82
N GLY A 47 12.34 0.39 -8.89
CA GLY A 47 13.03 -0.19 -10.04
C GLY A 47 12.08 -0.49 -11.19
N ASP A 48 12.67 -0.71 -12.37
CA ASP A 48 11.93 -1.13 -13.55
C ASP A 48 11.89 -2.67 -13.60
N PRO A 49 10.72 -3.31 -13.45
CA PRO A 49 10.62 -4.77 -13.41
C PRO A 49 11.05 -5.46 -14.72
N ASN A 50 11.12 -4.70 -15.84
CA ASN A 50 11.53 -5.21 -17.15
C ASN A 50 13.04 -5.11 -17.38
N LYS A 51 13.79 -4.49 -16.46
CA LYS A 51 15.25 -4.39 -16.55
C LYS A 51 15.94 -5.47 -15.71
N PRO A 52 17.16 -5.85 -16.08
CA PRO A 52 17.96 -6.77 -15.27
C PRO A 52 18.13 -6.28 -13.84
N ALA A 53 17.94 -7.18 -12.89
CA ALA A 53 18.12 -6.93 -11.48
C ALA A 53 18.85 -8.13 -10.83
N ARG A 54 19.69 -7.87 -9.83
CA ARG A 54 20.19 -8.93 -8.97
C ARG A 54 19.07 -9.39 -8.05
N VAL A 55 18.79 -10.69 -8.04
CA VAL A 55 17.79 -11.29 -7.14
C VAL A 55 18.39 -11.46 -5.75
N VAL A 56 17.64 -11.06 -4.73
CA VAL A 56 17.94 -11.32 -3.32
C VAL A 56 16.69 -11.92 -2.70
N ASN A 57 16.79 -13.19 -2.29
CA ASN A 57 15.72 -13.86 -1.55
C ASN A 57 15.79 -13.44 -0.08
N ILE A 58 14.68 -13.02 0.48
CA ILE A 58 14.54 -12.61 1.88
C ILE A 58 13.47 -13.49 2.53
N LYS A 59 13.87 -14.22 3.54
CA LYS A 59 12.94 -14.92 4.43
C LYS A 59 12.58 -14.03 5.61
N MET A 60 11.33 -14.01 5.96
CA MET A 60 10.78 -13.43 7.18
C MET A 60 10.38 -14.57 8.09
N PHE A 61 10.77 -14.52 9.35
CA PHE A 61 10.52 -15.61 10.27
C PHE A 61 10.33 -15.12 11.70
N GLU A 62 9.63 -15.91 12.49
CA GLU A 62 9.63 -15.85 13.93
C GLU A 62 9.97 -17.22 14.54
N GLY A 63 10.49 -17.20 15.77
CA GLY A 63 10.80 -18.41 16.53
C GLY A 63 11.63 -18.12 17.77
N SER A 64 11.44 -18.90 18.82
CA SER A 64 12.16 -18.78 20.10
C SER A 64 12.15 -17.35 20.67
N GLY A 65 11.06 -16.63 20.50
CA GLY A 65 10.88 -15.25 20.98
C GLY A 65 11.61 -14.18 20.16
N LYS A 66 12.16 -14.53 19.01
CA LYS A 66 12.81 -13.61 18.08
C LYS A 66 12.05 -13.56 16.76
N MET A 67 12.17 -12.45 16.08
CA MET A 67 11.71 -12.26 14.70
C MET A 67 12.85 -11.71 13.84
N GLY A 68 12.83 -11.98 12.54
CA GLY A 68 13.94 -11.51 11.73
C GLY A 68 13.79 -11.73 10.24
N TYR A 69 14.85 -11.34 9.56
CA TYR A 69 15.06 -11.54 8.13
C TYR A 69 16.33 -12.37 7.88
N GLU A 70 16.31 -13.19 6.86
CA GLU A 70 17.47 -13.91 6.36
C GLU A 70 17.61 -13.72 4.86
N PRO A 71 18.72 -13.09 4.40
CA PRO A 71 19.79 -12.44 5.17
C PRO A 71 19.33 -11.13 5.83
N ALA A 72 19.89 -10.81 7.01
CA ALA A 72 19.65 -9.54 7.71
C ALA A 72 20.63 -8.42 7.29
N ARG A 73 21.61 -8.71 6.41
CA ARG A 73 22.60 -7.74 5.92
C ARG A 73 22.86 -7.96 4.45
N ILE A 74 22.74 -6.88 3.66
CA ILE A 74 22.89 -6.92 2.22
C ILE A 74 23.83 -5.80 1.79
N GLU A 75 24.81 -6.12 0.93
CA GLU A 75 25.66 -5.11 0.29
C GLU A 75 25.22 -4.90 -1.16
N VAL A 76 25.16 -3.63 -1.56
CA VAL A 76 24.67 -3.19 -2.87
C VAL A 76 25.59 -2.12 -3.42
N ARG A 77 25.76 -2.04 -4.74
CA ARG A 77 26.47 -0.94 -5.40
C ARG A 77 25.51 0.21 -5.71
N ARG A 78 25.98 1.44 -5.61
CA ARG A 78 25.18 2.58 -6.06
C ARG A 78 24.84 2.43 -7.55
N GLY A 79 23.58 2.64 -7.91
CA GLY A 79 23.02 2.44 -9.25
C GLY A 79 22.54 1.02 -9.51
N GLU A 80 22.81 0.07 -8.63
CA GLU A 80 22.37 -1.31 -8.77
C GLU A 80 20.85 -1.43 -8.52
N GLN A 81 20.21 -2.25 -9.34
CA GLN A 81 18.82 -2.63 -9.17
C GLN A 81 18.73 -4.01 -8.53
N ILE A 82 17.95 -4.13 -7.48
CA ILE A 82 17.69 -5.36 -6.73
C ILE A 82 16.25 -5.75 -6.90
N ARG A 83 16.02 -7.04 -7.12
CA ARG A 83 14.72 -7.69 -7.00
C ARG A 83 14.70 -8.45 -5.68
N PHE A 84 14.06 -7.91 -4.68
CA PHE A 84 13.81 -8.62 -3.43
C PHE A 84 12.64 -9.58 -3.64
N VAL A 85 12.90 -10.87 -3.50
CA VAL A 85 11.87 -11.91 -3.45
C VAL A 85 11.65 -12.20 -1.97
N LEU A 86 10.49 -11.81 -1.48
CA LEU A 86 10.12 -11.87 -0.08
C LEU A 86 9.29 -13.13 0.17
N GLN A 87 9.59 -13.85 1.25
CA GLN A 87 8.84 -15.02 1.68
C GLN A 87 8.57 -14.91 3.18
N ASN A 88 7.32 -14.94 3.57
CA ASN A 88 6.94 -15.06 4.97
C ASN A 88 6.88 -16.55 5.35
N ASP A 89 7.90 -17.04 6.05
CA ASP A 89 7.97 -18.42 6.54
C ASP A 89 7.34 -18.58 7.94
N GLY A 90 6.77 -17.49 8.47
CA GLY A 90 6.16 -17.44 9.81
C GLY A 90 4.66 -17.64 9.82
N GLU A 91 4.10 -17.61 11.03
CA GLU A 91 2.67 -17.75 11.34
C GLU A 91 1.99 -16.39 11.60
N GLU A 92 2.78 -15.30 11.69
CA GLU A 92 2.29 -13.94 11.87
C GLU A 92 2.45 -13.13 10.57
N ASP A 93 1.69 -12.04 10.44
CA ASP A 93 1.89 -11.08 9.36
C ASP A 93 3.23 -10.38 9.53
N HIS A 94 3.94 -10.19 8.44
CA HIS A 94 5.21 -9.47 8.43
C HIS A 94 5.26 -8.40 7.35
N GLU A 95 6.06 -7.37 7.60
CA GLU A 95 6.31 -6.29 6.63
C GLU A 95 7.79 -6.23 6.26
N PHE A 96 8.06 -5.78 5.04
CA PHE A 96 9.35 -5.33 4.59
C PHE A 96 9.21 -3.87 4.18
N ILE A 97 9.76 -2.94 4.97
CA ILE A 97 9.71 -1.50 4.69
C ILE A 97 11.14 -0.98 4.58
N LEU A 98 11.53 -0.58 3.37
CA LEU A 98 12.88 -0.10 3.06
C LEU A 98 12.96 1.42 3.17
N ALA A 99 13.71 1.92 4.15
CA ALA A 99 13.90 3.35 4.39
C ALA A 99 15.20 3.66 5.15
N THR A 100 15.38 4.90 5.59
CA THR A 100 16.37 5.23 6.62
C THR A 100 15.87 4.83 8.01
N VAL A 101 16.79 4.64 8.95
CA VAL A 101 16.45 4.40 10.38
C VAL A 101 15.52 5.49 10.92
N ALA A 102 15.75 6.75 10.53
CA ALA A 102 14.95 7.88 11.00
C ALA A 102 13.50 7.84 10.47
N GLU A 103 13.32 7.48 9.20
CA GLU A 103 12.00 7.33 8.57
C GLU A 103 11.25 6.14 9.17
N ASN A 104 11.90 4.98 9.30
CA ASN A 104 11.28 3.81 9.93
C ASN A 104 10.84 4.10 11.38
N ARG A 105 11.66 4.82 12.15
CA ARG A 105 11.28 5.26 13.51
C ARG A 105 10.06 6.17 13.51
N LYS A 106 10.00 7.14 12.58
CA LYS A 106 8.84 8.03 12.44
C LYS A 106 7.60 7.22 12.05
N HIS A 107 7.75 6.33 11.08
CA HIS A 107 6.66 5.50 10.59
C HIS A 107 6.14 4.53 11.67
N ALA A 108 7.02 3.93 12.46
CA ALA A 108 6.63 3.06 13.59
C ALA A 108 5.74 3.78 14.61
N GLN A 109 5.87 5.12 14.79
CA GLN A 109 4.97 5.88 15.67
C GLN A 109 3.58 6.05 15.05
N VAL A 110 3.47 6.06 13.73
CA VAL A 110 2.19 6.09 13.01
C VAL A 110 1.52 4.73 13.12
N MET A 111 2.27 3.64 12.91
CA MET A 111 1.80 2.27 13.03
C MET A 111 1.26 1.94 14.42
N LYS A 112 1.90 2.43 15.48
CA LYS A 112 1.38 2.28 16.85
C LYS A 112 -0.01 2.87 17.07
N LYS A 113 -0.40 3.86 16.29
CA LYS A 113 -1.72 4.50 16.35
C LYS A 113 -2.73 3.88 15.38
N ASN A 114 -2.22 3.25 14.32
CA ASN A 114 -3.01 2.68 13.23
C ASN A 114 -2.40 1.32 12.84
N PRO A 115 -2.53 0.28 13.70
CA PRO A 115 -1.86 -1.01 13.49
C PRO A 115 -2.32 -1.76 12.24
N ASP A 116 -3.53 -1.46 11.76
CA ASP A 116 -4.12 -2.07 10.57
C ASP A 116 -3.89 -1.22 9.30
N MET A 117 -2.97 -0.24 9.35
CA MET A 117 -2.66 0.57 8.18
C MET A 117 -2.05 -0.31 7.09
N GLU A 118 -2.68 -0.29 5.92
CA GLU A 118 -2.14 -0.93 4.73
C GLU A 118 -1.18 0.01 4.00
N HIS A 119 -0.11 -0.56 3.46
CA HIS A 119 0.90 0.15 2.68
C HIS A 119 0.86 -0.31 1.23
N ASP A 120 0.61 0.63 0.34
CA ASP A 120 0.73 0.44 -1.11
C ASP A 120 1.93 1.24 -1.66
N ASP A 121 2.94 1.42 -0.82
CA ASP A 121 4.15 2.14 -1.16
C ASP A 121 5.14 1.22 -1.90
N PRO A 122 5.81 1.68 -2.96
CA PRO A 122 6.71 0.83 -3.74
C PRO A 122 7.94 0.33 -2.98
N ASN A 123 8.27 0.92 -1.82
CA ASN A 123 9.34 0.50 -0.91
C ASN A 123 8.84 -0.35 0.27
N ALA A 124 7.55 -0.72 0.27
CA ALA A 124 6.92 -1.48 1.35
C ALA A 124 6.11 -2.67 0.82
N LYS A 125 6.08 -3.76 1.58
CA LYS A 125 5.24 -4.92 1.30
C LYS A 125 4.87 -5.62 2.61
N ARG A 126 3.56 -5.81 2.83
CA ARG A 126 3.02 -6.68 3.88
C ARG A 126 2.72 -8.04 3.28
N LEU A 127 3.04 -9.09 4.00
CA LEU A 127 2.79 -10.49 3.63
C LEU A 127 2.07 -11.20 4.78
N LEU A 128 1.00 -11.87 4.45
CA LEU A 128 0.31 -12.79 5.34
C LEU A 128 1.18 -14.04 5.60
N PRO A 129 0.86 -14.87 6.61
CA PRO A 129 1.56 -16.15 6.83
C PRO A 129 1.70 -16.97 5.57
N HIS A 130 2.90 -17.46 5.30
CA HIS A 130 3.26 -18.29 4.14
C HIS A 130 3.08 -17.63 2.77
N GLU A 131 2.86 -16.33 2.73
CA GLU A 131 2.73 -15.56 1.49
C GLU A 131 4.11 -15.17 0.94
N ASN A 132 4.15 -14.97 -0.39
CA ASN A 132 5.31 -14.47 -1.11
C ASN A 132 5.00 -13.11 -1.73
N GLY A 133 6.04 -12.29 -1.88
CA GLY A 133 5.93 -10.98 -2.50
C GLY A 133 7.22 -10.54 -3.17
N GLU A 134 7.18 -9.38 -3.81
CA GLU A 134 8.34 -8.86 -4.51
C GLU A 134 8.40 -7.34 -4.41
N ILE A 135 9.61 -6.81 -4.29
CA ILE A 135 9.92 -5.38 -4.47
C ILE A 135 11.10 -5.28 -5.44
N VAL A 136 10.96 -4.45 -6.47
CA VAL A 136 12.07 -4.09 -7.36
C VAL A 136 12.51 -2.68 -7.03
N TRP A 137 13.79 -2.55 -6.61
CA TRP A 137 14.32 -1.29 -6.09
C TRP A 137 15.68 -0.95 -6.69
N LYS A 138 15.88 0.34 -7.04
CA LYS A 138 17.16 0.85 -7.54
C LYS A 138 17.79 1.78 -6.52
N PHE A 139 19.00 1.43 -6.08
CA PHE A 139 19.74 2.20 -5.09
C PHE A 139 20.52 3.33 -5.73
N THR A 140 20.04 4.56 -5.62
CA THR A 140 20.66 5.74 -6.26
C THR A 140 21.62 6.50 -5.36
N LYS A 141 21.57 6.26 -4.05
CA LYS A 141 22.37 6.97 -3.04
C LYS A 141 23.26 5.98 -2.25
N ARG A 142 24.48 6.43 -1.93
CA ARG A 142 25.37 5.71 -0.99
C ARG A 142 24.86 5.90 0.44
N GLY A 143 25.09 4.91 1.29
CA GLY A 143 24.72 4.98 2.70
C GLY A 143 24.32 3.65 3.28
N THR A 144 23.89 3.68 4.53
CA THR A 144 23.27 2.53 5.20
C THR A 144 21.79 2.81 5.33
N PHE A 145 20.99 1.91 4.81
CA PHE A 145 19.54 1.90 4.89
C PHE A 145 19.09 0.70 5.72
N GLU A 146 17.83 0.73 6.11
CA GLU A 146 17.23 -0.30 6.93
C GLU A 146 16.02 -0.89 6.21
N PHE A 147 15.81 -2.17 6.35
CA PHE A 147 14.51 -2.78 6.10
C PHE A 147 13.98 -3.35 7.41
N ALA A 148 12.71 -3.12 7.69
CA ALA A 148 12.11 -3.42 8.98
C ALA A 148 10.65 -3.83 8.86
N CYS A 149 10.20 -4.62 9.84
CA CYS A 149 8.79 -4.82 10.12
C CYS A 149 8.37 -3.82 11.20
N LEU A 150 7.39 -2.97 10.90
CA LEU A 150 6.94 -1.93 11.80
C LEU A 150 5.58 -2.25 12.46
N ILE A 151 5.08 -3.47 12.27
CA ILE A 151 3.99 -4.00 13.08
C ILE A 151 4.40 -3.91 14.55
N PRO A 152 3.54 -3.37 15.43
CA PRO A 152 3.90 -3.15 16.83
C PRO A 152 4.45 -4.39 17.52
N GLY A 153 5.64 -4.28 18.09
CA GLY A 153 6.35 -5.36 18.79
C GLY A 153 7.32 -6.18 17.94
N HIS A 154 7.22 -6.16 16.60
CA HIS A 154 8.09 -6.96 15.73
C HIS A 154 9.51 -6.40 15.64
N TYR A 155 9.64 -5.09 15.51
CA TYR A 155 10.93 -4.40 15.50
C TYR A 155 11.71 -4.67 16.79
N GLU A 156 11.04 -4.57 17.93
CA GLU A 156 11.62 -4.79 19.26
C GLU A 156 12.06 -6.26 19.47
N LYS A 157 11.45 -7.21 18.76
CA LYS A 157 11.86 -8.62 18.74
C LYS A 157 13.01 -8.91 17.77
N GLY A 158 13.55 -7.90 17.09
CA GLY A 158 14.70 -7.99 16.22
C GLY A 158 14.39 -8.07 14.73
N MET A 159 13.15 -7.80 14.31
CA MET A 159 12.77 -7.85 12.90
C MET A 159 13.25 -6.61 12.14
N VAL A 160 14.55 -6.56 11.94
CA VAL A 160 15.27 -5.47 11.26
C VAL A 160 16.50 -6.00 10.54
N GLY A 161 16.79 -5.44 9.38
CA GLY A 161 17.99 -5.73 8.61
C GLY A 161 18.60 -4.46 7.99
N GLN A 162 19.78 -4.58 7.40
CA GLN A 162 20.54 -3.47 6.86
C GLN A 162 20.93 -3.67 5.40
N ILE A 163 20.86 -2.59 4.62
CA ILE A 163 21.42 -2.53 3.27
C ILE A 163 22.52 -1.47 3.25
N ILE A 164 23.71 -1.88 2.85
CA ILE A 164 24.88 -1.02 2.72
C ILE A 164 25.13 -0.75 1.25
N VAL A 165 24.90 0.49 0.82
CA VAL A 165 25.13 0.93 -0.55
C VAL A 165 26.52 1.60 -0.63
N LYS A 166 27.43 0.96 -1.41
CA LYS A 166 28.82 1.39 -1.66
C LYS A 166 28.98 2.17 -2.95
#